data_7944739e392decddc7850c1dc0d57844
#
_entry.id   7944739e392decddc7850c1dc0d57844
#
_cell.length_a   1.000
_cell.length_b   1.000
_cell.length_c   1.000
_cell.angle_alpha   90.00
_cell.angle_beta   90.00
_cell.angle_gamma   90.00
#
_symmetry.space_group_name_H-M   'P 1'
#
loop_
_entity.id
_entity.type
_entity.pdbx_description
1 polymer ?
#
loop_
_entity_poly.entity_id
_entity_poly.type
_entity_poly.pdbx_seq_one_letter_code
_entity_poly.pdbx_strand_id
1 'polypeptide(L)'
;MSRRHDIDALRVFAFALLILYHTAMAYVDDWGFHLKSVHTAEWLQWPMLFVNRWRMSLLFLISGIAIALMRPEGRLLRFAGLRTWRLLLPLLFGMFVIVPIQPYCEGVANGHVAPGFGHFLLRYWQVRPWPEGSFAGWQYGITWNHLWYLAYLWNYTLALALLMPLLGTAVVRHAIAFCAASPILLIGIPSALLLAWVIWLEPVYPSTNTLLGDWYQHAKYATVFLAGYLLGREPVFWQRVVSLRRTTLWLALAAVGWYLGLRILGQVLPADSSLRQWPETFWDLQGRTSQSVYVWTALLAILGWGKVFLDRPFGWLPYCTEAIYPWYMLHQSLIIVLLFWLKPLQLGPWLEPSLLLGGTVGGCLLIHELLIRRVRWLRPLFGLKADPLSSPAVRAATAQ
;
A
#
# COMPACT_ATOMS: atom_id res chain seq x y z
N MET A 1 -9.80 13.71 -22.19
CA MET A 1 -10.45 13.34 -20.92
C MET A 1 -10.06 14.35 -19.87
N SER A 2 -11.00 14.85 -19.09
CA SER A 2 -10.69 15.70 -17.93
C SER A 2 -9.84 14.93 -16.92
N ARG A 3 -8.98 15.64 -16.21
CA ARG A 3 -8.15 15.06 -15.13
C ARG A 3 -9.07 14.50 -14.04
N ARG A 4 -8.81 13.30 -13.56
CA ARG A 4 -9.52 12.62 -12.47
C ARG A 4 -8.90 13.05 -11.14
N HIS A 5 -9.42 14.15 -10.59
CA HIS A 5 -8.95 14.71 -9.32
C HIS A 5 -9.21 13.78 -8.14
N ASP A 6 -10.33 13.04 -8.16
CA ASP A 6 -10.67 12.04 -7.16
C ASP A 6 -9.61 10.95 -7.01
N ILE A 7 -9.11 10.41 -8.12
CA ILE A 7 -8.08 9.35 -8.09
C ILE A 7 -6.75 9.90 -7.56
N ASP A 8 -6.37 11.11 -7.96
CA ASP A 8 -5.17 11.77 -7.44
C ASP A 8 -5.30 12.04 -5.92
N ALA A 9 -6.45 12.55 -5.47
CA ALA A 9 -6.71 12.82 -4.05
C ALA A 9 -6.74 11.53 -3.20
N LEU A 10 -7.43 10.48 -3.66
CA LEU A 10 -7.46 9.20 -2.96
C LEU A 10 -6.06 8.59 -2.83
N ARG A 11 -5.21 8.76 -3.84
CA ARG A 11 -3.80 8.33 -3.75
C ARG A 11 -3.07 9.10 -2.66
N VAL A 12 -3.24 10.43 -2.58
CA VAL A 12 -2.63 11.27 -1.53
C VAL A 12 -3.08 10.80 -0.15
N PHE A 13 -4.37 10.60 0.07
CA PHE A 13 -4.90 10.13 1.34
C PHE A 13 -4.41 8.72 1.70
N ALA A 14 -4.33 7.80 0.74
CA ALA A 14 -3.83 6.44 0.98
C ALA A 14 -2.38 6.44 1.45
N PHE A 15 -1.52 7.28 0.87
CA PHE A 15 -0.12 7.41 1.30
C PHE A 15 0.03 8.17 2.62
N ALA A 16 -0.77 9.21 2.88
CA ALA A 16 -0.77 9.87 4.18
C ALA A 16 -1.17 8.87 5.29
N LEU A 17 -2.20 8.06 5.03
CA LEU A 17 -2.61 6.98 5.92
C LEU A 17 -1.51 5.93 6.14
N LEU A 18 -0.66 5.68 5.12
CA LEU A 18 0.46 4.75 5.24
C LEU A 18 1.51 5.26 6.24
N ILE A 19 1.80 6.57 6.26
CA ILE A 19 2.72 7.18 7.25
C ILE A 19 2.17 7.01 8.66
N LEU A 20 0.89 7.34 8.87
CA LEU A 20 0.22 7.13 10.16
C LEU A 20 0.25 5.66 10.59
N TYR A 21 -0.03 4.75 9.67
CA TYR A 21 -0.03 3.32 9.95
C TYR A 21 1.36 2.80 10.34
N HIS A 22 2.44 3.18 9.61
CA HIS A 22 3.78 2.74 9.95
C HIS A 22 4.29 3.38 11.25
N THR A 23 3.86 4.61 11.57
CA THR A 23 4.11 5.19 12.90
C THR A 23 3.41 4.36 13.97
N ALA A 24 2.13 4.00 13.78
CA ALA A 24 1.40 3.17 14.73
C ALA A 24 1.98 1.76 14.92
N MET A 25 2.65 1.19 13.88
CA MET A 25 3.36 -0.11 13.97
C MET A 25 4.43 -0.12 15.07
N ALA A 26 5.02 1.02 15.41
CA ALA A 26 5.98 1.15 16.50
C ALA A 26 5.34 1.00 17.88
N TYR A 27 4.04 1.24 18.00
CA TYR A 27 3.30 1.33 19.27
C TYR A 27 2.23 0.27 19.47
N VAL A 28 1.81 -0.46 18.43
CA VAL A 28 0.86 -1.57 18.61
C VAL A 28 1.56 -2.77 19.24
N ASP A 29 0.92 -3.46 20.19
CA ASP A 29 1.58 -4.45 21.04
C ASP A 29 2.04 -5.69 20.28
N ASP A 30 1.13 -6.52 19.83
CA ASP A 30 1.39 -7.87 19.30
C ASP A 30 1.90 -7.92 17.83
N TRP A 31 2.13 -6.78 17.18
CA TRP A 31 2.51 -6.76 15.77
C TRP A 31 4.01 -6.56 15.60
N GLY A 32 4.65 -7.44 14.83
CA GLY A 32 6.06 -7.31 14.50
C GLY A 32 6.37 -6.02 13.72
N PHE A 33 7.42 -5.31 14.15
CA PHE A 33 7.97 -4.15 13.43
C PHE A 33 9.48 -4.06 13.71
N HIS A 34 10.23 -3.41 12.86
CA HIS A 34 11.69 -3.28 12.96
C HIS A 34 12.19 -2.79 14.33
N LEU A 35 11.51 -1.79 14.87
CA LEU A 35 11.74 -1.27 16.21
C LEU A 35 10.41 -1.03 16.90
N LYS A 36 10.33 -1.38 18.19
CA LYS A 36 9.16 -1.13 19.02
C LYS A 36 9.50 -0.12 20.10
N SER A 37 8.58 0.77 20.37
CA SER A 37 8.61 1.62 21.56
C SER A 37 8.48 0.79 22.83
N VAL A 38 8.86 1.36 23.96
CA VAL A 38 8.52 0.82 25.29
C VAL A 38 7.07 1.17 25.71
N HIS A 39 6.45 2.11 25.00
CA HIS A 39 5.09 2.60 25.26
C HIS A 39 4.09 1.98 24.27
N THR A 40 3.99 0.65 24.25
CA THR A 40 3.01 -0.06 23.41
C THR A 40 1.60 0.03 23.96
N ALA A 41 0.60 -0.14 23.10
CA ALA A 41 -0.82 -0.08 23.47
C ALA A 41 -1.63 -1.11 22.69
N GLU A 42 -2.29 -2.04 23.39
CA GLU A 42 -3.11 -3.10 22.82
C GLU A 42 -4.29 -2.54 21.98
N TRP A 43 -4.94 -1.47 22.44
CA TRP A 43 -6.10 -0.89 21.76
C TRP A 43 -5.81 -0.41 20.33
N LEU A 44 -4.54 -0.08 20.02
CA LEU A 44 -4.14 0.35 18.68
C LEU A 44 -4.38 -0.73 17.60
N GLN A 45 -4.42 -2.01 17.98
CA GLN A 45 -4.70 -3.07 17.01
C GLN A 45 -6.05 -2.88 16.30
N TRP A 46 -7.07 -2.33 16.96
CA TRP A 46 -8.42 -2.21 16.40
C TRP A 46 -8.50 -1.25 15.20
N PRO A 47 -8.09 0.02 15.31
CA PRO A 47 -8.04 0.92 14.15
C PRO A 47 -7.05 0.44 13.09
N MET A 48 -5.97 -0.24 13.48
CA MET A 48 -5.01 -0.79 12.52
C MET A 48 -5.61 -1.97 11.74
N LEU A 49 -6.37 -2.87 12.37
CA LEU A 49 -7.09 -3.96 11.69
C LEU A 49 -8.12 -3.41 10.71
N PHE A 50 -8.85 -2.34 11.10
CA PHE A 50 -9.79 -1.65 10.21
C PHE A 50 -9.11 -1.15 8.93
N VAL A 51 -7.92 -0.57 9.02
CA VAL A 51 -7.20 0.02 7.89
C VAL A 51 -6.39 -1.01 7.10
N ASN A 52 -5.77 -1.97 7.78
CA ASN A 52 -4.80 -2.90 7.20
C ASN A 52 -5.37 -3.69 6.00
N ARG A 53 -6.63 -4.07 6.07
CA ARG A 53 -7.23 -5.01 5.10
C ARG A 53 -7.37 -4.42 3.70
N TRP A 54 -7.67 -3.13 3.57
CA TRP A 54 -7.95 -2.49 2.27
C TRP A 54 -6.88 -1.50 1.80
N ARG A 55 -6.02 -0.94 2.68
CA ARG A 55 -5.13 0.17 2.31
C ARG A 55 -4.19 -0.17 1.15
N MET A 56 -3.51 -1.34 1.17
CA MET A 56 -2.63 -1.75 0.07
C MET A 56 -3.42 -2.14 -1.17
N SER A 57 -4.57 -2.81 -0.99
CA SER A 57 -5.50 -3.10 -2.07
C SER A 57 -5.98 -1.83 -2.78
N LEU A 58 -6.24 -0.73 -2.04
CA LEU A 58 -6.59 0.56 -2.61
C LEU A 58 -5.49 1.12 -3.52
N LEU A 59 -4.23 1.04 -3.09
CA LEU A 59 -3.09 1.51 -3.88
C LEU A 59 -2.93 0.73 -5.19
N PHE A 60 -3.10 -0.59 -5.16
CA PHE A 60 -3.07 -1.43 -6.36
C PHE A 60 -4.26 -1.15 -7.27
N LEU A 61 -5.48 -1.01 -6.73
CA LEU A 61 -6.68 -0.64 -7.48
C LEU A 61 -6.51 0.70 -8.21
N ILE A 62 -6.08 1.74 -7.49
CA ILE A 62 -5.83 3.07 -8.05
C ILE A 62 -4.73 3.01 -9.13
N SER A 63 -3.72 2.18 -8.94
CA SER A 63 -2.65 2.01 -9.94
C SER A 63 -3.16 1.35 -11.22
N GLY A 64 -4.04 0.36 -11.11
CA GLY A 64 -4.74 -0.23 -12.25
C GLY A 64 -5.62 0.78 -12.98
N ILE A 65 -6.44 1.54 -12.24
CA ILE A 65 -7.27 2.64 -12.79
C ILE A 65 -6.41 3.69 -13.50
N ALA A 66 -5.29 4.09 -12.90
CA ALA A 66 -4.40 5.08 -13.50
C ALA A 66 -3.82 4.60 -14.84
N ILE A 67 -3.46 3.32 -14.97
CA ILE A 67 -3.00 2.74 -16.23
C ILE A 67 -4.14 2.68 -17.26
N ALA A 68 -5.33 2.30 -16.82
CA ALA A 68 -6.53 2.30 -17.66
C ALA A 68 -6.81 3.66 -18.31
N LEU A 69 -6.65 4.74 -17.53
CA LEU A 69 -6.84 6.12 -18.00
C LEU A 69 -5.72 6.61 -18.94
N MET A 70 -4.51 6.05 -18.86
CA MET A 70 -3.39 6.40 -19.76
C MET A 70 -3.53 5.85 -21.18
N ARG A 71 -4.34 4.81 -21.40
CA ARG A 71 -4.58 4.15 -22.70
C ARG A 71 -3.29 3.83 -23.44
N PRO A 72 -2.43 2.95 -22.92
CA PRO A 72 -1.10 2.68 -23.49
C PRO A 72 -1.10 1.77 -24.73
N GLU A 73 -2.29 1.36 -25.20
CA GLU A 73 -2.44 0.46 -26.36
C GLU A 73 -1.79 1.05 -27.60
N GLY A 74 -1.19 0.17 -28.39
CA GLY A 74 -0.44 0.54 -29.61
C GLY A 74 1.00 1.00 -29.34
N ARG A 75 1.42 1.16 -28.06
CA ARG A 75 2.80 1.55 -27.67
C ARG A 75 3.31 0.76 -26.48
N LEU A 76 3.02 -0.55 -26.42
CA LEU A 76 3.25 -1.40 -25.24
C LEU A 76 4.71 -1.46 -24.80
N LEU A 77 5.66 -1.60 -25.73
CA LEU A 77 7.09 -1.63 -25.39
C LEU A 77 7.56 -0.29 -24.78
N ARG A 78 7.12 0.82 -25.36
CA ARG A 78 7.42 2.16 -24.79
C ARG A 78 6.78 2.34 -23.41
N PHE A 79 5.56 1.88 -23.25
CA PHE A 79 4.87 1.88 -21.95
C PHE A 79 5.64 1.05 -20.91
N ALA A 80 5.99 -0.20 -21.25
CA ALA A 80 6.75 -1.09 -20.37
C ALA A 80 8.10 -0.49 -19.99
N GLY A 81 8.86 0.05 -20.94
CA GLY A 81 10.15 0.72 -20.69
C GLY A 81 10.03 1.94 -19.78
N LEU A 82 9.04 2.82 -20.04
CA LEU A 82 8.81 3.99 -19.18
C LEU A 82 8.35 3.62 -17.77
N ARG A 83 7.56 2.55 -17.64
CA ARG A 83 7.13 2.06 -16.32
C ARG A 83 8.27 1.42 -15.57
N THR A 84 9.10 0.60 -16.26
CA THR A 84 10.31 0.04 -15.66
C THR A 84 11.23 1.14 -15.15
N TRP A 85 11.53 2.15 -15.94
CA TRP A 85 12.34 3.28 -15.51
C TRP A 85 11.77 3.97 -14.26
N ARG A 86 10.46 4.22 -14.24
CA ARG A 86 9.80 4.96 -13.13
C ARG A 86 9.57 4.15 -11.86
N LEU A 87 9.63 2.82 -11.92
CA LEU A 87 9.40 1.97 -10.76
C LEU A 87 10.69 1.30 -10.29
N LEU A 88 11.48 0.75 -11.23
CA LEU A 88 12.69 0.01 -10.89
C LEU A 88 13.85 0.92 -10.49
N LEU A 89 14.05 2.07 -11.15
CA LEU A 89 15.11 3.00 -10.77
C LEU A 89 14.94 3.53 -9.33
N PRO A 90 13.75 4.05 -8.92
CA PRO A 90 13.53 4.44 -7.54
C PRO A 90 13.59 3.26 -6.56
N LEU A 91 13.14 2.06 -6.96
CA LEU A 91 13.24 0.87 -6.12
C LEU A 91 14.70 0.55 -5.81
N LEU A 92 15.55 0.46 -6.84
CA LEU A 92 16.98 0.18 -6.67
C LEU A 92 17.68 1.28 -5.85
N PHE A 93 17.43 2.54 -6.18
CA PHE A 93 17.95 3.66 -5.39
C PHE A 93 17.49 3.57 -3.93
N GLY A 94 16.22 3.28 -3.71
CA GLY A 94 15.67 3.09 -2.37
C GLY A 94 16.36 1.96 -1.62
N MET A 95 16.52 0.79 -2.24
CA MET A 95 17.17 -0.39 -1.63
C MET A 95 18.62 -0.15 -1.23
N PHE A 96 19.37 0.59 -2.06
CA PHE A 96 20.83 0.77 -1.82
C PHE A 96 21.16 2.05 -1.05
N VAL A 97 20.26 3.05 -0.99
CA VAL A 97 20.58 4.37 -0.41
C VAL A 97 19.63 4.76 0.73
N ILE A 98 18.32 4.54 0.58
CA ILE A 98 17.32 5.02 1.55
C ILE A 98 17.02 3.97 2.63
N VAL A 99 16.84 2.72 2.23
CA VAL A 99 16.45 1.61 3.12
C VAL A 99 17.56 1.16 4.07
N PRO A 100 18.88 1.16 3.72
CA PRO A 100 19.93 0.55 4.54
C PRO A 100 19.98 1.02 5.99
N ILE A 101 19.51 2.22 6.28
CA ILE A 101 19.44 2.73 7.65
C ILE A 101 18.44 1.96 8.52
N GLN A 102 17.41 1.36 7.91
CA GLN A 102 16.38 0.58 8.63
C GLN A 102 16.98 -0.71 9.21
N PRO A 103 17.56 -1.64 8.39
CA PRO A 103 18.21 -2.83 8.91
C PRO A 103 19.43 -2.53 9.80
N TYR A 104 20.10 -1.39 9.60
CA TYR A 104 21.14 -0.96 10.53
C TYR A 104 20.58 -0.70 11.93
N CYS A 105 19.56 0.16 12.04
CA CYS A 105 18.94 0.47 13.35
C CYS A 105 18.33 -0.78 13.99
N GLU A 106 17.67 -1.64 13.21
CA GLU A 106 17.10 -2.91 13.67
C GLU A 106 18.21 -3.84 14.20
N GLY A 107 19.27 -4.05 13.42
CA GLY A 107 20.37 -4.93 13.77
C GLY A 107 21.19 -4.46 14.97
N VAL A 108 21.39 -3.15 15.13
CA VAL A 108 22.05 -2.58 16.31
C VAL A 108 21.15 -2.73 17.55
N ALA A 109 19.84 -2.47 17.43
CA ALA A 109 18.92 -2.63 18.52
C ALA A 109 18.77 -4.08 19.00
N ASN A 110 18.89 -5.04 18.08
CA ASN A 110 18.84 -6.47 18.37
C ASN A 110 20.19 -7.05 18.83
N GLY A 111 21.27 -6.24 18.85
CA GLY A 111 22.62 -6.67 19.26
C GLY A 111 23.38 -7.53 18.22
N HIS A 112 22.85 -7.69 17.00
CA HIS A 112 23.47 -8.50 15.94
C HIS A 112 24.40 -7.69 15.02
N VAL A 113 24.32 -6.37 15.06
CA VAL A 113 25.14 -5.45 14.25
C VAL A 113 25.88 -4.50 15.19
N ALA A 114 27.20 -4.41 15.03
CA ALA A 114 28.01 -3.45 15.79
C ALA A 114 27.68 -2.00 15.34
N PRO A 115 27.71 -1.02 16.26
CA PRO A 115 27.59 0.39 15.92
C PRO A 115 28.66 0.82 14.90
N GLY A 116 28.23 1.64 13.92
CA GLY A 116 29.11 2.14 12.84
C GLY A 116 28.46 1.99 11.48
N PHE A 117 27.56 2.95 11.12
CA PHE A 117 26.78 2.91 9.88
C PHE A 117 27.63 2.76 8.61
N GLY A 118 28.79 3.42 8.54
CA GLY A 118 29.68 3.30 7.37
C GLY A 118 30.16 1.87 7.12
N HIS A 119 30.62 1.17 8.17
CA HIS A 119 31.04 -0.24 8.06
C HIS A 119 29.86 -1.15 7.71
N PHE A 120 28.70 -0.91 8.34
CA PHE A 120 27.47 -1.62 7.99
C PHE A 120 27.13 -1.45 6.51
N LEU A 121 27.16 -0.23 5.99
CA LEU A 121 26.79 0.09 4.61
C LEU A 121 27.71 -0.58 3.59
N LEU A 122 29.04 -0.58 3.84
CA LEU A 122 30.03 -1.27 3.00
C LEU A 122 29.78 -2.79 2.95
N ARG A 123 29.40 -3.39 4.06
CA ARG A 123 29.03 -4.81 4.11
C ARG A 123 27.68 -5.06 3.45
N TYR A 124 26.67 -4.20 3.68
CA TYR A 124 25.35 -4.30 3.10
C TYR A 124 25.39 -4.29 1.56
N TRP A 125 26.25 -3.46 0.97
CA TRP A 125 26.43 -3.39 -0.49
C TRP A 125 27.12 -4.62 -1.09
N GLN A 126 27.71 -5.52 -0.28
CA GLN A 126 28.23 -6.79 -0.77
C GLN A 126 27.13 -7.82 -1.07
N VAL A 127 25.89 -7.55 -0.65
CA VAL A 127 24.70 -8.41 -0.86
C VAL A 127 24.99 -9.86 -0.40
N ARG A 128 25.55 -10.01 0.81
CA ARG A 128 25.87 -11.30 1.43
C ARG A 128 24.99 -11.51 2.66
N PRO A 129 24.56 -12.75 2.94
CA PRO A 129 23.77 -13.06 4.12
C PRO A 129 24.39 -12.52 5.42
N TRP A 130 23.53 -12.11 6.33
CA TRP A 130 23.88 -11.67 7.67
C TRP A 130 23.56 -12.78 8.68
N PRO A 131 24.06 -12.70 9.92
CA PRO A 131 23.65 -13.61 10.98
C PRO A 131 22.13 -13.66 11.13
N GLU A 132 21.62 -14.84 11.47
CA GLU A 132 20.19 -15.05 11.66
C GLU A 132 19.61 -14.06 12.68
N GLY A 133 18.42 -13.51 12.37
CA GLY A 133 17.76 -12.55 13.25
C GLY A 133 18.31 -11.14 13.24
N SER A 134 19.35 -10.83 12.43
CA SER A 134 19.94 -9.48 12.40
C SER A 134 18.92 -8.41 12.03
N PHE A 135 18.13 -8.64 10.98
CA PHE A 135 17.08 -7.75 10.50
C PHE A 135 16.18 -8.46 9.48
N ALA A 136 15.04 -7.89 9.15
CA ALA A 136 14.15 -8.43 8.13
C ALA A 136 14.86 -8.51 6.75
N GLY A 137 15.00 -9.72 6.19
CA GLY A 137 15.72 -9.96 4.92
C GLY A 137 17.21 -10.31 5.08
N TRP A 138 17.69 -10.60 6.28
CA TRP A 138 19.09 -10.95 6.56
C TRP A 138 19.64 -12.06 5.67
N GLN A 139 18.83 -13.05 5.30
CA GLN A 139 19.20 -14.18 4.45
C GLN A 139 19.59 -13.78 3.02
N TYR A 140 19.06 -12.66 2.52
CA TYR A 140 19.37 -12.11 1.19
C TYR A 140 20.52 -11.11 1.22
N GLY A 141 20.93 -10.65 2.41
CA GLY A 141 21.94 -9.60 2.59
C GLY A 141 21.48 -8.19 2.26
N ILE A 142 20.28 -8.05 1.71
CA ILE A 142 19.67 -6.80 1.24
C ILE A 142 18.15 -6.88 1.41
N THR A 143 17.52 -5.75 1.62
CA THR A 143 16.05 -5.70 1.76
C THR A 143 15.47 -4.48 1.06
N TRP A 144 14.23 -4.56 0.65
CA TRP A 144 13.43 -3.43 0.18
C TRP A 144 12.42 -2.91 1.22
N ASN A 145 12.22 -3.63 2.31
CA ASN A 145 11.30 -3.30 3.38
C ASN A 145 9.95 -2.78 2.84
N HIS A 146 9.54 -1.55 3.19
CA HIS A 146 8.27 -0.96 2.74
C HIS A 146 8.18 -0.70 1.22
N LEU A 147 9.29 -0.76 0.48
CA LEU A 147 9.29 -0.54 -0.98
C LEU A 147 8.81 -1.78 -1.77
N TRP A 148 8.47 -2.89 -1.11
CA TRP A 148 7.95 -4.10 -1.76
C TRP A 148 6.81 -3.82 -2.75
N TYR A 149 5.95 -2.84 -2.46
CA TYR A 149 4.87 -2.42 -3.34
C TYR A 149 5.36 -2.01 -4.74
N LEU A 150 6.53 -1.38 -4.87
CA LEU A 150 7.10 -0.99 -6.17
C LEU A 150 7.51 -2.20 -7.00
N ALA A 151 8.11 -3.21 -6.37
CA ALA A 151 8.50 -4.46 -7.02
C ALA A 151 7.27 -5.20 -7.56
N TYR A 152 6.21 -5.31 -6.73
CA TYR A 152 4.95 -5.94 -7.14
C TYR A 152 4.24 -5.15 -8.24
N LEU A 153 4.16 -3.83 -8.10
CA LEU A 153 3.53 -2.97 -9.11
C LEU A 153 4.29 -3.01 -10.45
N TRP A 154 5.62 -3.06 -10.41
CA TRP A 154 6.44 -3.23 -11.61
C TRP A 154 6.12 -4.55 -12.30
N ASN A 155 6.13 -5.65 -11.57
CA ASN A 155 5.80 -6.98 -12.09
C ASN A 155 4.38 -7.02 -12.69
N TYR A 156 3.37 -6.53 -11.95
CA TYR A 156 2.00 -6.48 -12.45
C TYR A 156 1.82 -5.58 -13.67
N THR A 157 2.58 -4.49 -13.76
CA THR A 157 2.54 -3.59 -14.92
C THR A 157 3.10 -4.26 -16.17
N LEU A 158 4.19 -5.04 -16.04
CA LEU A 158 4.76 -5.81 -17.15
C LEU A 158 3.84 -6.96 -17.57
N ALA A 159 3.32 -7.72 -16.61
CA ALA A 159 2.33 -8.77 -16.89
C ALA A 159 1.09 -8.21 -17.59
N LEU A 160 0.59 -7.05 -17.11
CA LEU A 160 -0.52 -6.37 -17.76
C LEU A 160 -0.18 -5.95 -19.19
N ALA A 161 1.02 -5.43 -19.46
CA ALA A 161 1.42 -5.04 -20.81
C ALA A 161 1.38 -6.24 -21.79
N LEU A 162 1.75 -7.43 -21.34
CA LEU A 162 1.65 -8.67 -22.09
C LEU A 162 0.19 -9.10 -22.32
N LEU A 163 -0.68 -8.91 -21.32
CA LEU A 163 -2.08 -9.31 -21.36
C LEU A 163 -2.99 -8.29 -22.08
N MET A 164 -2.56 -7.04 -22.27
CA MET A 164 -3.39 -5.98 -22.88
C MET A 164 -4.04 -6.35 -24.22
N PRO A 165 -3.36 -7.05 -25.17
CA PRO A 165 -4.00 -7.43 -26.43
C PRO A 165 -5.21 -8.35 -26.20
N LEU A 166 -5.10 -9.31 -25.29
CA LEU A 166 -6.17 -10.22 -24.91
C LEU A 166 -7.31 -9.48 -24.19
N LEU A 167 -6.96 -8.66 -23.19
CA LEU A 167 -7.92 -7.90 -22.40
C LEU A 167 -8.66 -6.82 -23.22
N GLY A 168 -8.10 -6.41 -24.36
CA GLY A 168 -8.71 -5.46 -25.29
C GLY A 168 -9.73 -6.09 -26.25
N THR A 169 -9.93 -7.41 -26.24
CA THR A 169 -10.87 -8.11 -27.13
C THR A 169 -12.32 -7.71 -26.85
N ALA A 170 -13.19 -7.77 -27.88
CA ALA A 170 -14.61 -7.44 -27.73
C ALA A 170 -15.29 -8.31 -26.68
N VAL A 171 -14.98 -9.60 -26.64
CA VAL A 171 -15.53 -10.57 -25.67
C VAL A 171 -15.24 -10.13 -24.23
N VAL A 172 -13.98 -9.84 -23.91
CA VAL A 172 -13.60 -9.41 -22.56
C VAL A 172 -14.28 -8.08 -22.21
N ARG A 173 -14.30 -7.10 -23.11
CA ARG A 173 -14.97 -5.81 -22.87
C ARG A 173 -16.46 -5.98 -22.59
N HIS A 174 -17.18 -6.81 -23.37
CA HIS A 174 -18.60 -7.07 -23.11
C HIS A 174 -18.82 -7.76 -21.76
N ALA A 175 -18.01 -8.76 -21.42
CA ALA A 175 -18.09 -9.44 -20.13
C ALA A 175 -17.86 -8.47 -18.95
N ILE A 176 -16.87 -7.58 -19.06
CA ILE A 176 -16.58 -6.58 -18.02
C ILE A 176 -17.71 -5.55 -17.91
N ALA A 177 -18.24 -5.06 -19.03
CA ALA A 177 -19.38 -4.13 -19.03
C ALA A 177 -20.62 -4.77 -18.41
N PHE A 178 -20.90 -6.04 -18.70
CA PHE A 178 -21.98 -6.81 -18.11
C PHE A 178 -21.79 -6.96 -16.58
N CYS A 179 -20.61 -7.36 -16.14
CA CYS A 179 -20.30 -7.46 -14.70
C CYS A 179 -20.42 -6.10 -14.00
N ALA A 180 -19.93 -5.03 -14.63
CA ALA A 180 -19.98 -3.67 -14.09
C ALA A 180 -21.43 -3.13 -13.99
N ALA A 181 -22.32 -3.56 -14.89
CA ALA A 181 -23.71 -3.16 -14.90
C ALA A 181 -24.53 -3.82 -13.77
N SER A 182 -24.17 -5.03 -13.36
CA SER A 182 -24.87 -5.78 -12.30
C SER A 182 -24.28 -5.50 -10.92
N PRO A 183 -25.04 -4.95 -9.96
CA PRO A 183 -24.56 -4.75 -8.58
C PRO A 183 -24.09 -6.04 -7.91
N ILE A 184 -24.78 -7.15 -8.15
CA ILE A 184 -24.48 -8.46 -7.56
C ILE A 184 -23.15 -8.98 -8.10
N LEU A 185 -22.93 -8.93 -9.41
CA LEU A 185 -21.68 -9.40 -10.03
C LEU A 185 -20.50 -8.46 -9.69
N LEU A 186 -20.74 -7.15 -9.68
CA LEU A 186 -19.71 -6.16 -9.33
C LEU A 186 -19.19 -6.33 -7.90
N ILE A 187 -20.07 -6.68 -6.96
CA ILE A 187 -19.68 -6.92 -5.56
C ILE A 187 -19.24 -8.37 -5.39
N GLY A 188 -20.00 -9.32 -5.92
CA GLY A 188 -19.86 -10.74 -5.63
C GLY A 188 -18.61 -11.37 -6.25
N ILE A 189 -18.33 -11.14 -7.55
CA ILE A 189 -17.21 -11.80 -8.22
C ILE A 189 -15.87 -11.46 -7.57
N PRO A 190 -15.48 -10.17 -7.37
CA PRO A 190 -14.19 -9.90 -6.75
C PRO A 190 -14.13 -10.34 -5.28
N SER A 191 -15.23 -10.24 -4.53
CA SER A 191 -15.28 -10.75 -3.15
C SER A 191 -15.07 -12.26 -3.09
N ALA A 192 -15.71 -13.01 -3.99
CA ALA A 192 -15.55 -14.47 -4.09
C ALA A 192 -14.13 -14.87 -4.52
N LEU A 193 -13.50 -14.13 -5.47
CA LEU A 193 -12.11 -14.37 -5.84
C LEU A 193 -11.17 -14.11 -4.66
N LEU A 194 -11.34 -13.01 -3.93
CA LEU A 194 -10.55 -12.72 -2.74
C LEU A 194 -10.73 -13.78 -1.66
N LEU A 195 -11.96 -14.30 -1.48
CA LEU A 195 -12.23 -15.41 -0.57
C LEU A 195 -11.55 -16.69 -1.03
N ALA A 196 -11.62 -17.02 -2.31
CA ALA A 196 -10.95 -18.19 -2.87
C ALA A 196 -9.43 -18.15 -2.60
N TRP A 197 -8.77 -16.99 -2.81
CA TRP A 197 -7.34 -16.85 -2.57
C TRP A 197 -6.97 -17.00 -1.10
N VAL A 198 -7.79 -16.48 -0.18
CA VAL A 198 -7.52 -16.59 1.26
C VAL A 198 -7.79 -18.01 1.79
N ILE A 199 -8.67 -18.78 1.14
CA ILE A 199 -8.92 -20.18 1.51
C ILE A 199 -7.85 -21.11 0.95
N TRP A 200 -7.48 -20.95 -0.33
CA TRP A 200 -6.64 -21.93 -1.02
C TRP A 200 -5.16 -21.61 -1.02
N LEU A 201 -4.80 -20.30 -1.07
CA LEU A 201 -3.40 -19.91 -1.20
C LEU A 201 -2.76 -19.46 0.11
N GLU A 202 -3.49 -18.74 0.99
CA GLU A 202 -2.89 -18.21 2.21
C GLU A 202 -2.32 -19.28 3.14
N PRO A 203 -2.98 -20.48 3.35
CA PRO A 203 -2.44 -21.52 4.20
C PRO A 203 -1.15 -22.15 3.67
N VAL A 204 -0.97 -22.17 2.34
CA VAL A 204 0.19 -22.79 1.67
C VAL A 204 1.30 -21.77 1.43
N TYR A 205 0.93 -20.52 1.14
CA TYR A 205 1.82 -19.43 0.80
C TYR A 205 1.52 -18.19 1.65
N PRO A 206 1.88 -18.20 2.94
CA PRO A 206 1.65 -17.05 3.81
C PRO A 206 2.36 -15.80 3.29
N SER A 207 1.82 -14.62 3.61
CA SER A 207 2.34 -13.34 3.15
C SER A 207 3.77 -13.07 3.60
N THR A 208 4.69 -12.88 2.66
CA THR A 208 6.12 -12.66 2.94
C THR A 208 6.67 -11.33 2.43
N ASN A 209 6.01 -10.69 1.46
CA ASN A 209 6.49 -9.51 0.72
C ASN A 209 7.82 -9.73 -0.04
N THR A 210 8.16 -10.98 -0.38
CA THR A 210 9.44 -11.34 -1.01
C THR A 210 9.41 -11.42 -2.54
N LEU A 211 8.30 -11.14 -3.19
CA LEU A 211 8.02 -11.28 -4.63
C LEU A 211 8.04 -12.74 -5.11
N LEU A 212 9.07 -13.51 -4.79
CA LEU A 212 9.16 -14.93 -5.16
C LEU A 212 8.49 -15.78 -4.07
N GLY A 213 7.59 -16.69 -4.48
CA GLY A 213 6.88 -17.58 -3.56
C GLY A 213 5.70 -16.96 -2.81
N ASP A 214 5.44 -15.68 -2.94
CA ASP A 214 4.34 -14.96 -2.24
C ASP A 214 3.02 -15.03 -3.03
N TRP A 215 2.62 -16.24 -3.42
CA TRP A 215 1.52 -16.48 -4.35
C TRP A 215 0.17 -15.97 -3.85
N TYR A 216 -0.09 -16.02 -2.54
CA TYR A 216 -1.32 -15.46 -1.98
C TYR A 216 -1.42 -13.95 -2.19
N GLN A 217 -0.36 -13.20 -1.86
CA GLN A 217 -0.37 -11.75 -2.08
C GLN A 217 -0.42 -11.39 -3.57
N HIS A 218 0.29 -12.17 -4.42
CA HIS A 218 0.18 -11.99 -5.86
C HIS A 218 -1.25 -12.17 -6.34
N ALA A 219 -1.92 -13.26 -5.97
CA ALA A 219 -3.30 -13.49 -6.37
C ALA A 219 -4.24 -12.37 -5.89
N LYS A 220 -4.12 -11.98 -4.62
CA LYS A 220 -4.91 -10.91 -4.01
C LYS A 220 -4.70 -9.56 -4.70
N TYR A 221 -3.46 -9.10 -4.80
CA TYR A 221 -3.18 -7.75 -5.30
C TYR A 221 -3.25 -7.67 -6.82
N ALA A 222 -2.90 -8.72 -7.56
CA ALA A 222 -3.11 -8.76 -9.00
C ALA A 222 -4.60 -8.73 -9.36
N THR A 223 -5.45 -9.45 -8.63
CA THR A 223 -6.92 -9.39 -8.81
C THR A 223 -7.43 -7.96 -8.66
N VAL A 224 -7.05 -7.27 -7.60
CA VAL A 224 -7.50 -5.90 -7.34
C VAL A 224 -6.91 -4.91 -8.37
N PHE A 225 -5.64 -5.07 -8.73
CA PHE A 225 -4.98 -4.26 -9.76
C PHE A 225 -5.63 -4.44 -11.14
N LEU A 226 -5.90 -5.69 -11.55
CA LEU A 226 -6.58 -6.00 -12.81
C LEU A 226 -8.03 -5.49 -12.80
N ALA A 227 -8.76 -5.64 -11.69
CA ALA A 227 -10.08 -5.06 -11.54
C ALA A 227 -10.03 -3.53 -11.74
N GLY A 228 -9.05 -2.85 -11.17
CA GLY A 228 -8.83 -1.41 -11.39
C GLY A 228 -8.60 -1.06 -12.86
N TYR A 229 -7.78 -1.85 -13.56
CA TYR A 229 -7.54 -1.64 -15.00
C TYR A 229 -8.77 -1.91 -15.85
N LEU A 230 -9.46 -3.02 -15.64
CA LEU A 230 -10.60 -3.45 -16.44
C LEU A 230 -11.82 -2.55 -16.21
N LEU A 231 -12.20 -2.34 -14.95
CA LEU A 231 -13.38 -1.56 -14.58
C LEU A 231 -13.17 -0.05 -14.73
N GLY A 232 -11.95 0.44 -14.52
CA GLY A 232 -11.64 1.87 -14.56
C GLY A 232 -11.93 2.57 -15.89
N ARG A 233 -12.03 1.80 -16.98
CA ARG A 233 -12.38 2.28 -18.33
C ARG A 233 -13.87 2.38 -18.58
N GLU A 234 -14.67 1.61 -17.83
CA GLU A 234 -16.10 1.46 -18.08
C GLU A 234 -16.90 2.61 -17.48
N PRO A 235 -17.61 3.42 -18.28
CA PRO A 235 -18.46 4.50 -17.76
C PRO A 235 -19.54 3.97 -16.80
N VAL A 236 -20.12 2.80 -17.11
CA VAL A 236 -21.13 2.13 -16.28
C VAL A 236 -20.59 1.82 -14.90
N PHE A 237 -19.33 1.40 -14.78
CA PHE A 237 -18.68 1.15 -13.50
C PHE A 237 -18.74 2.41 -12.60
N TRP A 238 -18.36 3.58 -13.13
CA TRP A 238 -18.36 4.82 -12.35
C TRP A 238 -19.74 5.25 -11.92
N GLN A 239 -20.75 5.07 -12.80
CA GLN A 239 -22.14 5.32 -12.44
C GLN A 239 -22.60 4.40 -11.31
N ARG A 240 -22.26 3.09 -11.39
CA ARG A 240 -22.63 2.11 -10.37
C ARG A 240 -21.92 2.35 -9.05
N VAL A 241 -20.63 2.63 -9.06
CA VAL A 241 -19.86 2.94 -7.86
C VAL A 241 -20.45 4.15 -7.11
N VAL A 242 -20.83 5.20 -7.84
CA VAL A 242 -21.50 6.37 -7.24
C VAL A 242 -22.89 6.02 -6.71
N SER A 243 -23.72 5.28 -7.46
CA SER A 243 -25.07 4.91 -7.03
C SER A 243 -25.05 3.97 -5.82
N LEU A 244 -24.10 3.05 -5.77
CA LEU A 244 -23.96 2.04 -4.70
C LEU A 244 -23.13 2.51 -3.51
N ARG A 245 -22.62 3.73 -3.47
CA ARG A 245 -21.67 4.18 -2.42
C ARG A 245 -22.19 4.03 -1.00
N ARG A 246 -23.49 4.20 -0.77
CA ARG A 246 -24.12 3.99 0.56
C ARG A 246 -24.25 2.50 0.87
N THR A 247 -24.72 1.71 -0.08
CA THR A 247 -24.87 0.25 0.06
C THR A 247 -23.51 -0.40 0.33
N THR A 248 -22.48 -0.06 -0.46
CA THR A 248 -21.13 -0.62 -0.27
C THR A 248 -20.49 -0.14 1.04
N LEU A 249 -20.78 1.08 1.50
CA LEU A 249 -20.34 1.53 2.82
C LEU A 249 -20.97 0.70 3.94
N TRP A 250 -22.30 0.50 3.91
CA TRP A 250 -22.98 -0.28 4.94
C TRP A 250 -22.57 -1.74 4.92
N LEU A 251 -22.37 -2.34 3.73
CA LEU A 251 -21.83 -3.70 3.60
C LEU A 251 -20.39 -3.78 4.16
N ALA A 252 -19.56 -2.79 3.89
CA ALA A 252 -18.20 -2.75 4.44
C ALA A 252 -18.22 -2.63 5.96
N LEU A 253 -19.06 -1.74 6.52
CA LEU A 253 -19.19 -1.57 7.97
C LEU A 253 -19.75 -2.83 8.64
N ALA A 254 -20.76 -3.46 8.05
CA ALA A 254 -21.30 -4.72 8.56
C ALA A 254 -20.26 -5.86 8.51
N ALA A 255 -19.54 -5.98 7.39
CA ALA A 255 -18.51 -7.01 7.24
C ALA A 255 -17.32 -6.80 8.18
N VAL A 256 -16.82 -5.57 8.35
CA VAL A 256 -15.75 -5.31 9.33
C VAL A 256 -16.25 -5.42 10.77
N GLY A 257 -17.47 -5.00 11.06
CA GLY A 257 -18.09 -5.18 12.37
C GLY A 257 -18.20 -6.67 12.73
N TRP A 258 -18.61 -7.51 11.79
CA TRP A 258 -18.63 -8.96 11.95
C TRP A 258 -17.21 -9.52 12.16
N TYR A 259 -16.26 -9.14 11.33
CA TYR A 259 -14.87 -9.56 11.43
C TYR A 259 -14.24 -9.20 12.79
N LEU A 260 -14.40 -7.95 13.23
CA LEU A 260 -13.88 -7.50 14.54
C LEU A 260 -14.68 -8.12 15.69
N GLY A 261 -16.00 -8.28 15.54
CA GLY A 261 -16.87 -8.94 16.50
C GLY A 261 -16.47 -10.39 16.75
N LEU A 262 -16.12 -11.14 15.71
CA LEU A 262 -15.60 -12.51 15.85
C LEU A 262 -14.28 -12.56 16.64
N ARG A 263 -13.40 -11.59 16.45
CA ARG A 263 -12.15 -11.50 17.21
C ARG A 263 -12.39 -11.18 18.68
N ILE A 264 -13.28 -10.22 18.96
CA ILE A 264 -13.68 -9.88 20.35
C ILE A 264 -14.35 -11.10 21.00
N LEU A 265 -15.27 -11.75 20.28
CA LEU A 265 -15.96 -12.93 20.77
C LEU A 265 -14.96 -14.03 21.17
N GLY A 266 -13.94 -14.28 20.33
CA GLY A 266 -12.88 -15.25 20.62
C GLY A 266 -12.08 -14.93 21.88
N GLN A 267 -11.95 -13.64 22.26
CA GLN A 267 -11.24 -13.22 23.46
C GLN A 267 -12.11 -13.32 24.73
N VAL A 268 -13.39 -12.96 24.63
CA VAL A 268 -14.28 -12.84 25.80
C VAL A 268 -15.13 -14.08 26.07
N LEU A 269 -15.18 -15.03 25.12
CA LEU A 269 -16.02 -16.22 25.26
C LEU A 269 -15.49 -17.12 26.38
N PRO A 270 -16.32 -17.51 27.38
CA PRO A 270 -15.93 -18.46 28.41
C PRO A 270 -15.49 -19.81 27.83
N ALA A 271 -14.58 -20.51 28.50
CA ALA A 271 -14.03 -21.78 28.02
C ALA A 271 -15.10 -22.90 27.89
N ASP A 272 -16.13 -22.84 28.70
CA ASP A 272 -17.29 -23.78 28.79
C ASP A 272 -18.43 -23.39 27.85
N SER A 273 -18.33 -22.32 27.10
CA SER A 273 -19.37 -21.86 26.18
C SER A 273 -19.68 -22.90 25.07
N SER A 274 -20.96 -23.19 24.84
CA SER A 274 -21.41 -24.05 23.74
C SER A 274 -20.96 -23.55 22.35
N LEU A 275 -20.73 -22.24 22.20
CA LEU A 275 -20.21 -21.66 20.96
C LEU A 275 -18.76 -22.09 20.69
N ARG A 276 -17.94 -22.36 21.71
CA ARG A 276 -16.58 -22.91 21.53
C ARG A 276 -16.57 -24.35 21.02
N GLN A 277 -17.69 -25.06 21.17
CA GLN A 277 -17.84 -26.45 20.65
C GLN A 277 -18.07 -26.50 19.14
N TRP A 278 -18.36 -25.37 18.53
CA TRP A 278 -18.49 -25.28 17.06
C TRP A 278 -17.13 -25.50 16.41
N PRO A 279 -17.07 -26.15 15.23
CA PRO A 279 -15.82 -26.41 14.54
C PRO A 279 -15.02 -25.10 14.30
N GLU A 280 -13.72 -25.12 14.56
CA GLU A 280 -12.83 -24.00 14.30
C GLU A 280 -12.90 -23.53 12.84
N THR A 281 -13.05 -24.48 11.92
CA THR A 281 -13.24 -24.22 10.49
C THR A 281 -14.46 -23.34 10.19
N PHE A 282 -15.52 -23.43 10.99
CA PHE A 282 -16.70 -22.57 10.85
C PHE A 282 -16.34 -21.11 11.15
N TRP A 283 -15.67 -20.86 12.28
CA TRP A 283 -15.28 -19.51 12.70
C TRP A 283 -14.24 -18.91 11.76
N ASP A 284 -13.28 -19.71 11.32
CA ASP A 284 -12.27 -19.30 10.34
C ASP A 284 -12.91 -18.92 9.01
N LEU A 285 -13.85 -19.74 8.48
CA LEU A 285 -14.57 -19.43 7.26
C LEU A 285 -15.38 -18.13 7.37
N GLN A 286 -16.07 -17.91 8.50
CA GLN A 286 -16.81 -16.66 8.76
C GLN A 286 -15.86 -15.45 8.75
N GLY A 287 -14.73 -15.56 9.43
CA GLY A 287 -13.70 -14.51 9.47
C GLY A 287 -13.12 -14.20 8.08
N ARG A 288 -12.76 -15.22 7.30
CA ARG A 288 -12.22 -15.08 5.93
C ARG A 288 -13.26 -14.51 4.97
N THR A 289 -14.51 -14.94 5.07
CA THR A 289 -15.62 -14.43 4.23
C THR A 289 -15.87 -12.95 4.53
N SER A 290 -16.06 -12.61 5.80
CA SER A 290 -16.30 -11.19 6.19
C SER A 290 -15.15 -10.28 5.80
N GLN A 291 -13.91 -10.73 5.97
CA GLN A 291 -12.73 -9.99 5.56
C GLN A 291 -12.68 -9.75 4.04
N SER A 292 -12.98 -10.77 3.24
CA SER A 292 -12.95 -10.68 1.77
C SER A 292 -14.03 -9.73 1.24
N VAL A 293 -15.24 -9.82 1.78
CA VAL A 293 -16.34 -8.89 1.48
C VAL A 293 -15.98 -7.48 1.92
N TYR A 294 -15.40 -7.31 3.11
CA TYR A 294 -14.96 -6.03 3.64
C TYR A 294 -13.96 -5.34 2.72
N VAL A 295 -12.90 -6.05 2.30
CA VAL A 295 -11.86 -5.48 1.44
C VAL A 295 -12.48 -4.89 0.20
N TRP A 296 -13.29 -5.65 -0.54
CA TRP A 296 -13.81 -5.18 -1.82
C TRP A 296 -14.89 -4.11 -1.68
N THR A 297 -15.82 -4.27 -0.74
CA THR A 297 -16.88 -3.27 -0.51
C THR A 297 -16.34 -1.96 0.03
N ALA A 298 -15.29 -1.98 0.87
CA ALA A 298 -14.59 -0.77 1.30
C ALA A 298 -13.93 -0.04 0.11
N LEU A 299 -13.28 -0.77 -0.82
CA LEU A 299 -12.71 -0.18 -2.03
C LEU A 299 -13.77 0.51 -2.89
N LEU A 300 -14.92 -0.14 -3.13
CA LEU A 300 -16.02 0.45 -3.87
C LEU A 300 -16.62 1.68 -3.17
N ALA A 301 -16.79 1.61 -1.85
CA ALA A 301 -17.27 2.74 -1.05
C ALA A 301 -16.30 3.93 -1.13
N ILE A 302 -15.00 3.70 -0.94
CA ILE A 302 -13.95 4.73 -1.04
C ILE A 302 -13.96 5.38 -2.43
N LEU A 303 -14.03 4.60 -3.51
CA LEU A 303 -14.12 5.14 -4.86
C LEU A 303 -15.41 5.93 -5.08
N GLY A 304 -16.57 5.43 -4.59
CA GLY A 304 -17.86 6.07 -4.78
C GLY A 304 -17.95 7.42 -4.06
N TRP A 305 -17.54 7.47 -2.81
CA TRP A 305 -17.51 8.71 -2.04
C TRP A 305 -16.40 9.64 -2.54
N GLY A 306 -15.24 9.09 -2.90
CA GLY A 306 -14.16 9.85 -3.53
C GLY A 306 -14.61 10.55 -4.80
N LYS A 307 -15.35 9.87 -5.68
CA LYS A 307 -15.87 10.45 -6.92
C LYS A 307 -16.82 11.61 -6.64
N VAL A 308 -17.65 11.53 -5.60
CA VAL A 308 -18.63 12.56 -5.26
C VAL A 308 -17.97 13.80 -4.63
N PHE A 309 -17.02 13.60 -3.70
CA PHE A 309 -16.48 14.70 -2.92
C PHE A 309 -15.12 15.22 -3.39
N LEU A 310 -14.32 14.38 -4.07
CA LEU A 310 -12.93 14.69 -4.37
C LEU A 310 -12.68 14.95 -5.87
N ASP A 311 -13.68 14.77 -6.75
CA ASP A 311 -13.50 15.02 -8.19
C ASP A 311 -13.62 16.49 -8.54
N ARG A 312 -12.81 17.31 -7.89
CA ARG A 312 -12.71 18.75 -8.10
C ARG A 312 -11.26 19.22 -7.93
N PRO A 313 -10.87 20.34 -8.55
CA PRO A 313 -9.52 20.88 -8.36
C PRO A 313 -9.37 21.43 -6.93
N PHE A 314 -8.36 20.92 -6.21
CA PHE A 314 -7.92 21.47 -4.93
C PHE A 314 -6.54 22.08 -5.09
N GLY A 315 -6.29 23.26 -4.49
CA GLY A 315 -5.01 23.96 -4.58
C GLY A 315 -3.81 23.16 -4.05
N TRP A 316 -4.03 22.32 -3.04
CA TRP A 316 -3.00 21.43 -2.46
C TRP A 316 -2.65 20.22 -3.33
N LEU A 317 -3.56 19.79 -4.20
CA LEU A 317 -3.47 18.50 -4.90
C LEU A 317 -2.25 18.38 -5.83
N PRO A 318 -1.85 19.43 -6.61
CA PRO A 318 -0.63 19.36 -7.45
C PRO A 318 0.62 19.11 -6.63
N TYR A 319 0.78 19.84 -5.52
CA TYR A 319 1.92 19.69 -4.62
C TYR A 319 1.96 18.29 -3.99
N CYS A 320 0.87 17.88 -3.36
CA CYS A 320 0.80 16.56 -2.72
C CYS A 320 0.98 15.40 -3.70
N THR A 321 0.49 15.53 -4.94
CA THR A 321 0.70 14.51 -6.00
C THR A 321 2.18 14.41 -6.40
N GLU A 322 2.94 15.50 -6.38
CA GLU A 322 4.39 15.49 -6.59
C GLU A 322 5.11 14.86 -5.38
N ALA A 323 4.72 15.25 -4.16
CA ALA A 323 5.38 14.85 -2.91
C ALA A 323 5.20 13.38 -2.53
N ILE A 324 4.08 12.77 -2.92
CA ILE A 324 3.68 11.40 -2.54
C ILE A 324 4.80 10.37 -2.69
N TYR A 325 5.42 10.31 -3.87
CA TYR A 325 6.40 9.28 -4.17
C TYR A 325 7.70 9.45 -3.37
N PRO A 326 8.31 10.65 -3.29
CA PRO A 326 9.41 10.91 -2.38
C PRO A 326 9.09 10.59 -0.91
N TRP A 327 7.94 11.02 -0.43
CA TRP A 327 7.55 10.77 0.95
C TRP A 327 7.32 9.28 1.24
N TYR A 328 6.75 8.55 0.28
CA TYR A 328 6.63 7.09 0.36
C TYR A 328 8.00 6.42 0.52
N MET A 329 9.03 6.88 -0.20
CA MET A 329 10.37 6.31 -0.10
C MET A 329 11.06 6.65 1.23
N LEU A 330 10.81 7.83 1.81
CA LEU A 330 11.53 8.36 2.96
C LEU A 330 10.90 7.98 4.32
N HIS A 331 9.56 7.94 4.39
CA HIS A 331 8.86 7.97 5.68
C HIS A 331 9.26 6.85 6.64
N GLN A 332 9.38 5.59 6.18
CA GLN A 332 9.69 4.49 7.09
C GLN A 332 11.15 4.54 7.58
N SER A 333 12.08 4.97 6.73
CA SER A 333 13.47 5.20 7.14
C SER A 333 13.55 6.29 8.22
N LEU A 334 12.79 7.37 8.06
CA LEU A 334 12.70 8.43 9.06
C LEU A 334 12.03 7.95 10.36
N ILE A 335 10.93 7.19 10.27
CA ILE A 335 10.27 6.59 11.44
C ILE A 335 11.28 5.76 12.24
N ILE A 336 12.01 4.87 11.58
CA ILE A 336 12.91 3.94 12.26
C ILE A 336 14.11 4.67 12.87
N VAL A 337 14.73 5.61 12.15
CA VAL A 337 15.84 6.43 12.64
C VAL A 337 15.41 7.29 13.83
N LEU A 338 14.29 8.00 13.71
CA LEU A 338 13.79 8.84 14.80
C LEU A 338 13.42 8.00 16.01
N LEU A 339 12.75 6.86 15.83
CA LEU A 339 12.43 5.96 16.95
C LEU A 339 13.69 5.40 17.61
N PHE A 340 14.71 5.04 16.83
CA PHE A 340 16.01 4.57 17.37
C PHE A 340 16.64 5.57 18.33
N TRP A 341 16.52 6.88 18.05
CA TRP A 341 17.04 7.95 18.90
C TRP A 341 16.08 8.41 20.00
N LEU A 342 14.75 8.31 19.78
CA LEU A 342 13.76 8.73 20.77
C LEU A 342 13.54 7.67 21.87
N LYS A 343 13.60 6.37 21.52
CA LYS A 343 13.33 5.26 22.44
C LYS A 343 14.12 5.32 23.76
N PRO A 344 15.45 5.60 23.77
CA PRO A 344 16.19 5.70 25.01
C PRO A 344 15.80 6.86 25.91
N LEU A 345 15.14 7.89 25.37
CA LEU A 345 14.72 9.08 26.11
C LEU A 345 13.45 8.86 26.95
N GLN A 346 12.70 7.78 26.71
CA GLN A 346 11.50 7.38 27.45
C GLN A 346 10.49 8.53 27.66
N LEU A 347 10.19 9.27 26.60
CA LEU A 347 9.41 10.53 26.64
C LEU A 347 7.92 10.35 26.97
N GLY A 348 7.47 9.11 27.17
CA GLY A 348 6.10 8.77 27.52
C GLY A 348 5.17 8.57 26.31
N PRO A 349 3.95 8.02 26.57
CA PRO A 349 3.08 7.48 25.52
C PRO A 349 2.42 8.54 24.63
N TRP A 350 2.55 9.82 24.93
CA TRP A 350 1.98 10.91 24.14
C TRP A 350 3.04 11.74 23.41
N LEU A 351 4.13 12.07 24.10
CA LEU A 351 5.16 12.94 23.54
C LEU A 351 6.01 12.20 22.50
N GLU A 352 6.41 10.95 22.78
CA GLU A 352 7.22 10.16 21.85
C GLU A 352 6.53 9.94 20.51
N PRO A 353 5.25 9.45 20.42
CA PRO A 353 4.56 9.30 19.14
C PRO A 353 4.34 10.63 18.41
N SER A 354 4.09 11.72 19.16
CA SER A 354 3.90 13.05 18.58
C SER A 354 5.18 13.57 17.93
N LEU A 355 6.32 13.42 18.59
CA LEU A 355 7.64 13.78 18.06
C LEU A 355 8.03 12.87 16.89
N LEU A 356 7.74 11.57 16.98
CA LEU A 356 8.01 10.63 15.92
C LEU A 356 7.22 10.97 14.65
N LEU A 357 5.93 11.21 14.76
CA LEU A 357 5.09 11.58 13.63
C LEU A 357 5.47 12.96 13.07
N GLY A 358 5.58 13.97 13.95
CA GLY A 358 5.96 15.32 13.55
C GLY A 358 7.34 15.40 12.93
N GLY A 359 8.32 14.69 13.49
CA GLY A 359 9.67 14.58 12.95
C GLY A 359 9.70 13.85 11.61
N THR A 360 8.89 12.81 11.43
CA THR A 360 8.78 12.09 10.14
C THR A 360 8.19 13.00 9.06
N VAL A 361 7.06 13.66 9.33
CA VAL A 361 6.42 14.58 8.39
C VAL A 361 7.33 15.76 8.07
N GLY A 362 7.92 16.38 9.11
CA GLY A 362 8.87 17.49 8.95
C GLY A 362 10.12 17.07 8.17
N GLY A 363 10.69 15.91 8.47
CA GLY A 363 11.83 15.35 7.74
C GLY A 363 11.52 15.07 6.27
N CYS A 364 10.37 14.45 5.98
CA CYS A 364 9.90 14.27 4.60
C CYS A 364 9.76 15.62 3.87
N LEU A 365 9.15 16.60 4.52
CA LEU A 365 8.96 17.95 3.96
C LEU A 365 10.29 18.63 3.67
N LEU A 366 11.20 18.67 4.64
CA LEU A 366 12.51 19.31 4.50
C LEU A 366 13.35 18.66 3.40
N ILE A 367 13.45 17.33 3.38
CA ILE A 367 14.22 16.61 2.35
C ILE A 367 13.58 16.84 0.97
N HIS A 368 12.25 16.81 0.87
CA HIS A 368 11.54 17.05 -0.38
C HIS A 368 11.80 18.48 -0.90
N GLU A 369 11.61 19.51 -0.07
CA GLU A 369 11.74 20.92 -0.48
C GLU A 369 13.19 21.34 -0.73
N LEU A 370 14.12 20.94 0.13
CA LEU A 370 15.49 21.44 0.09
C LEU A 370 16.40 20.66 -0.85
N LEU A 371 16.15 19.35 -1.02
CA LEU A 371 17.00 18.48 -1.83
C LEU A 371 16.28 18.00 -3.10
N ILE A 372 15.17 17.27 -2.98
CA ILE A 372 14.58 16.53 -4.11
C ILE A 372 14.02 17.47 -5.17
N ARG A 373 13.33 18.55 -4.77
CA ARG A 373 12.77 19.52 -5.70
C ARG A 373 13.83 20.39 -6.37
N ARG A 374 14.92 20.68 -5.67
CA ARG A 374 15.97 21.61 -6.16
C ARG A 374 17.03 20.91 -7.00
N VAL A 375 17.35 19.68 -6.72
CA VAL A 375 18.43 18.92 -7.38
C VAL A 375 17.87 18.10 -8.54
N ARG A 376 18.05 18.55 -9.78
CA ARG A 376 17.44 17.97 -10.99
C ARG A 376 17.73 16.47 -11.16
N TRP A 377 18.97 16.01 -10.91
CA TRP A 377 19.35 14.61 -11.09
C TRP A 377 18.80 13.68 -10.01
N LEU A 378 18.45 14.21 -8.80
CA LEU A 378 17.79 13.45 -7.75
C LEU A 378 16.33 13.13 -8.10
N ARG A 379 15.64 14.00 -8.82
CA ARG A 379 14.21 13.86 -9.10
C ARG A 379 13.83 12.50 -9.71
N PRO A 380 14.51 11.97 -10.74
CA PRO A 380 14.19 10.64 -11.29
C PRO A 380 14.41 9.49 -10.28
N LEU A 381 15.38 9.62 -9.39
CA LEU A 381 15.66 8.62 -8.35
C LEU A 381 14.51 8.52 -7.33
N PHE A 382 13.70 9.57 -7.21
CA PHE A 382 12.47 9.60 -6.42
C PHE A 382 11.20 9.53 -7.30
N GLY A 383 11.29 8.99 -8.51
CA GLY A 383 10.15 8.77 -9.41
C GLY A 383 9.56 10.04 -10.04
N LEU A 384 10.19 11.20 -9.85
CA LEU A 384 9.76 12.47 -10.42
C LEU A 384 10.34 12.68 -11.83
N LYS A 385 9.74 13.60 -12.59
CA LYS A 385 10.34 14.05 -13.86
C LYS A 385 11.56 14.92 -13.58
N ALA A 386 12.62 14.75 -14.37
CA ALA A 386 13.86 15.51 -14.21
C ALA A 386 13.62 17.02 -14.37
N ASP A 387 12.79 17.43 -15.34
CA ASP A 387 12.44 18.84 -15.57
C ASP A 387 11.07 19.18 -14.95
N PRO A 388 11.01 20.12 -13.97
CA PRO A 388 9.76 20.61 -13.40
C PRO A 388 8.85 21.29 -14.43
N LEU A 389 9.42 22.01 -15.41
CA LEU A 389 8.70 22.73 -16.46
C LEU A 389 7.99 21.81 -17.47
N SER A 390 8.34 20.53 -17.51
CA SER A 390 7.67 19.52 -18.34
C SER A 390 6.35 19.01 -17.73
N SER A 391 5.97 19.49 -16.54
CA SER A 391 4.72 19.14 -15.87
C SER A 391 3.55 19.92 -16.49
N PRO A 392 2.42 19.26 -16.85
CA PRO A 392 1.24 19.94 -17.38
C PRO A 392 0.69 21.04 -16.46
N ALA A 393 0.88 20.90 -15.14
CA ALA A 393 0.44 21.86 -14.13
C ALA A 393 1.24 23.18 -14.18
N VAL A 394 2.54 23.12 -14.47
CA VAL A 394 3.40 24.32 -14.60
C VAL A 394 3.16 25.02 -15.93
N ARG A 395 2.92 24.28 -17.01
CA ARG A 395 2.55 24.88 -18.31
C ARG A 395 1.22 25.64 -18.27
N ALA A 396 0.26 25.17 -17.44
CA ALA A 396 -1.00 25.88 -17.25
C ALA A 396 -0.85 27.16 -16.41
N ALA A 397 0.12 27.20 -15.49
CA ALA A 397 0.37 28.37 -14.64
C ALA A 397 1.25 29.44 -15.31
N THR A 398 2.07 29.09 -16.33
CA THR A 398 2.88 30.03 -17.11
C THR A 398 2.19 30.54 -18.38
N ALA A 399 1.00 30.02 -18.68
CA ALA A 399 0.17 30.42 -19.82
C ALA A 399 -1.00 31.36 -19.41
N GLN A 400 -1.06 31.78 -18.15
CA GLN A 400 -1.90 32.86 -17.60
C GLN A 400 -1.02 34.06 -17.24
#